data_d14a65762988dcae0d0ad3e380f3afef
#
_entry.id   d14a65762988dcae0d0ad3e380f3afef
#
_cell.length_a   1.000
_cell.length_b   1.000
_cell.length_c   1.000
_cell.angle_alpha   90.00
_cell.angle_beta   90.00
_cell.angle_gamma   90.00
#
_symmetry.space_group_name_H-M   'P 1'
#
loop_
_entity.id
_entity.type
_entity.pdbx_description
1 polymer ?
#
loop_
_entity_poly.entity_id
_entity_poly.type
_entity_poly.pdbx_seq_one_letter_code
_entity_poly.pdbx_strand_id
1 'polypeptide(L)'
;LDGRLLATIGLRQQDIETKTFDYTSGQRLSGYSDDKLTPAFGLVYKATDEISVYGNYAESLQPGEIAPATSGGVTIINAGEVLEPFTGDQYEIGAKYDGGDVGATIALFQLTRPNSIVVDQVFSASGEQENTGVELSVFGEPLEGLRLLGGATFLDTELARTQDGVNEGNAPIGVPEIQANLNAEWDVATISGLTLDGRIVLTGEQYADAPNTVELDGWTRLDIGARYTLDIAERPVTLRARIENLTDEAYWASTGGFPGANYLILGNPRTFSVSASVDF
;
A
#
# COMPACT_ATOMS: atom_id res chain seq x y z
N LEU A 1 -15.73 -25.79 20.95
CA LEU A 1 -14.78 -25.30 19.92
C LEU A 1 -13.36 -25.16 20.45
N ASP A 2 -13.13 -25.51 21.73
CA ASP A 2 -11.82 -25.67 22.43
C ASP A 2 -10.77 -24.57 22.10
N GLY A 3 -11.22 -23.31 21.96
CA GLY A 3 -10.33 -22.19 21.65
C GLY A 3 -9.82 -22.12 20.20
N ARG A 4 -10.31 -23.00 19.31
CA ARG A 4 -9.94 -23.01 17.89
C ARG A 4 -10.64 -21.94 17.03
N LEU A 5 -11.77 -21.43 17.50
CA LEU A 5 -12.52 -20.39 16.81
C LEU A 5 -12.45 -19.07 17.60
N LEU A 6 -11.92 -18.04 16.97
CA LEU A 6 -11.87 -16.69 17.53
C LEU A 6 -12.71 -15.78 16.64
N ALA A 7 -13.59 -14.98 17.26
CA ALA A 7 -14.38 -13.96 16.59
C ALA A 7 -14.05 -12.59 17.21
N THR A 8 -13.90 -11.60 16.36
CA THR A 8 -13.66 -10.21 16.73
C THR A 8 -14.77 -9.34 16.14
N ILE A 9 -15.34 -8.48 16.96
CA ILE A 9 -16.29 -7.45 16.52
C ILE A 9 -15.73 -6.12 17.04
N GLY A 10 -15.50 -5.19 16.12
CA GLY A 10 -15.03 -3.85 16.41
C GLY A 10 -16.02 -2.80 15.90
N LEU A 11 -16.14 -1.72 16.67
CA LEU A 11 -16.81 -0.48 16.25
C LEU A 11 -15.84 0.66 16.49
N ARG A 12 -15.61 1.49 15.48
CA ARG A 12 -14.70 2.63 15.57
C ARG A 12 -15.48 3.91 15.27
N GLN A 13 -15.59 4.79 16.26
CA GLN A 13 -16.01 6.17 16.06
C GLN A 13 -14.78 6.98 15.67
N GLN A 14 -14.88 7.71 14.57
CA GLN A 14 -13.77 8.50 14.04
C GLN A 14 -14.24 9.88 13.65
N ASP A 15 -13.58 10.91 14.19
CA ASP A 15 -13.75 12.30 13.81
C ASP A 15 -12.70 12.66 12.76
N ILE A 16 -13.13 13.26 11.66
CA ILE A 16 -12.24 13.71 10.57
C ILE A 16 -12.32 15.22 10.48
N GLU A 17 -11.20 15.89 10.60
CA GLU A 17 -11.09 17.32 10.35
C GLU A 17 -9.99 17.58 9.32
N THR A 18 -10.33 18.33 8.25
CA THR A 18 -9.35 18.86 7.29
C THR A 18 -9.46 20.37 7.20
N LYS A 19 -8.33 21.06 7.05
CA LYS A 19 -8.26 22.51 6.89
C LYS A 19 -7.31 22.84 5.76
N THR A 20 -7.77 23.66 4.83
CA THR A 20 -6.94 24.18 3.74
C THR A 20 -6.61 25.63 3.99
N PHE A 21 -5.33 25.97 3.85
CA PHE A 21 -4.83 27.32 4.07
C PHE A 21 -4.19 27.85 2.79
N ASP A 22 -4.32 29.14 2.56
CA ASP A 22 -3.56 29.85 1.53
C ASP A 22 -2.06 29.80 1.86
N TYR A 23 -1.27 29.34 0.92
CA TYR A 23 0.19 29.16 1.11
C TYR A 23 0.92 30.47 1.42
N THR A 24 0.47 31.57 0.84
CA THR A 24 1.15 32.88 0.94
C THR A 24 0.73 33.66 2.17
N SER A 25 -0.57 33.72 2.44
CA SER A 25 -1.13 34.55 3.52
C SER A 25 -1.36 33.77 4.82
N GLY A 26 -1.37 32.41 4.76
CA GLY A 26 -1.75 31.57 5.90
C GLY A 26 -3.24 31.64 6.26
N GLN A 27 -4.05 32.31 5.46
CA GLN A 27 -5.48 32.43 5.69
C GLN A 27 -6.19 31.09 5.42
N ARG A 28 -7.11 30.69 6.31
CA ARG A 28 -7.94 29.49 6.10
C ARG A 28 -8.88 29.73 4.91
N LEU A 29 -8.77 28.85 3.90
CA LEU A 29 -9.61 28.90 2.69
C LEU A 29 -10.86 28.05 2.85
N SER A 30 -10.72 26.84 3.41
CA SER A 30 -11.83 25.88 3.59
C SER A 30 -11.55 24.97 4.77
N GLY A 31 -12.54 24.15 5.12
CA GLY A 31 -12.39 23.11 6.09
C GLY A 31 -13.61 22.18 6.05
N TYR A 32 -13.35 20.94 6.32
CA TYR A 32 -14.30 19.85 6.47
C TYR A 32 -14.18 19.32 7.88
N SER A 33 -15.31 19.00 8.51
CA SER A 33 -15.34 18.33 9.82
C SER A 33 -16.61 17.51 9.90
N ASP A 34 -16.44 16.21 10.10
CA ASP A 34 -17.56 15.28 10.28
C ASP A 34 -17.06 14.04 11.03
N ASP A 35 -17.99 13.19 11.50
CA ASP A 35 -17.67 11.96 12.20
C ASP A 35 -18.48 10.78 11.64
N LYS A 36 -17.93 9.58 11.78
CA LYS A 36 -18.62 8.35 11.36
C LYS A 36 -18.22 7.16 12.21
N LEU A 37 -19.21 6.29 12.43
CA LEU A 37 -19.01 4.99 13.07
C LEU A 37 -18.82 3.93 11.99
N THR A 38 -17.67 3.23 12.04
CA THR A 38 -17.35 2.15 11.09
C THR A 38 -17.21 0.82 11.83
N PRO A 39 -17.81 -0.28 11.33
CA PRO A 39 -17.68 -1.60 11.88
C PRO A 39 -16.43 -2.32 11.35
N ALA A 40 -15.98 -3.32 12.11
CA ALA A 40 -15.02 -4.31 11.68
C ALA A 40 -15.39 -5.68 12.25
N PHE A 41 -15.29 -6.72 11.44
CA PHE A 41 -15.57 -8.10 11.83
C PHE A 41 -14.40 -8.99 11.43
N GLY A 42 -14.04 -9.92 12.30
CA GLY A 42 -13.01 -10.90 12.03
C GLY A 42 -13.36 -12.26 12.59
N LEU A 43 -13.04 -13.30 11.84
CA LEU A 43 -13.17 -14.68 12.25
C LEU A 43 -11.90 -15.43 11.92
N VAL A 44 -11.34 -16.15 12.89
CA VAL A 44 -10.17 -17.01 12.71
C VAL A 44 -10.50 -18.40 13.19
N TYR A 45 -10.24 -19.41 12.33
CA TYR A 45 -10.34 -20.82 12.67
C TYR A 45 -8.96 -21.47 12.60
N LYS A 46 -8.48 -21.99 13.74
CA LYS A 46 -7.25 -22.77 13.84
C LYS A 46 -7.53 -24.20 13.36
N ALA A 47 -7.19 -24.49 12.10
CA ALA A 47 -7.38 -25.81 11.51
C ALA A 47 -6.42 -26.84 12.11
N THR A 48 -5.16 -26.44 12.36
CA THR A 48 -4.13 -27.16 13.09
C THR A 48 -3.43 -26.22 14.07
N ASP A 49 -2.39 -26.67 14.75
CA ASP A 49 -1.57 -25.80 15.59
C ASP A 49 -0.72 -24.82 14.74
N GLU A 50 -0.43 -25.19 13.51
CA GLU A 50 0.39 -24.42 12.57
C GLU A 50 -0.45 -23.67 11.52
N ILE A 51 -1.67 -24.11 11.19
CA ILE A 51 -2.48 -23.55 10.11
C ILE A 51 -3.75 -22.94 10.67
N SER A 52 -3.98 -21.68 10.33
CA SER A 52 -5.26 -21.02 10.56
C SER A 52 -5.83 -20.43 9.26
N VAL A 53 -7.14 -20.45 9.14
CA VAL A 53 -7.88 -19.74 8.10
C VAL A 53 -8.65 -18.59 8.73
N TYR A 54 -8.82 -17.50 8.01
CA TYR A 54 -9.50 -16.33 8.52
C TYR A 54 -10.33 -15.64 7.45
N GLY A 55 -11.28 -14.85 7.91
CA GLY A 55 -11.99 -13.89 7.09
C GLY A 55 -12.20 -12.62 7.88
N ASN A 56 -12.13 -11.49 7.22
CA ASN A 56 -12.40 -10.20 7.82
C ASN A 56 -13.21 -9.29 6.91
N TYR A 57 -13.91 -8.35 7.53
CA TYR A 57 -14.55 -7.20 6.92
C TYR A 57 -14.15 -5.97 7.71
N ALA A 58 -13.82 -4.91 7.03
CA ALA A 58 -13.54 -3.61 7.63
C ALA A 58 -13.97 -2.49 6.68
N GLU A 59 -14.36 -1.36 7.26
CA GLU A 59 -14.60 -0.14 6.53
C GLU A 59 -13.44 0.84 6.69
N SER A 60 -12.97 1.39 5.57
CA SER A 60 -12.07 2.54 5.53
C SER A 60 -12.89 3.82 5.52
N LEU A 61 -12.30 4.92 5.98
CA LEU A 61 -12.95 6.21 6.05
C LEU A 61 -12.10 7.29 5.37
N GLN A 62 -12.75 8.08 4.52
CA GLN A 62 -12.16 9.24 3.86
C GLN A 62 -13.01 10.48 4.14
N PRO A 63 -12.41 11.70 4.19
CA PRO A 63 -13.19 12.93 4.27
C PRO A 63 -14.18 12.99 3.13
N GLY A 64 -15.40 13.43 3.41
CA GLY A 64 -16.34 13.82 2.38
C GLY A 64 -15.89 15.10 1.66
N GLU A 65 -16.55 15.40 0.58
CA GLU A 65 -16.24 16.58 -0.23
C GLU A 65 -17.37 17.62 -0.13
N ILE A 66 -17.05 18.85 -0.49
CA ILE A 66 -18.05 19.92 -0.60
C ILE A 66 -18.48 20.00 -2.07
N ALA A 67 -19.77 19.86 -2.32
CA ALA A 67 -20.33 19.91 -3.66
C ALA A 67 -19.98 21.25 -4.35
N PRO A 68 -19.30 21.23 -5.52
CA PRO A 68 -18.91 22.44 -6.23
C PRO A 68 -20.14 23.14 -6.83
N ALA A 69 -20.00 24.43 -7.15
CA ALA A 69 -21.08 25.17 -7.82
C ALA A 69 -21.35 24.68 -9.25
N THR A 70 -20.28 24.18 -9.92
CA THR A 70 -20.36 23.66 -11.28
C THR A 70 -19.40 22.48 -11.44
N SER A 71 -19.74 21.54 -12.31
CA SER A 71 -18.85 20.46 -12.75
C SER A 71 -19.05 20.24 -14.24
N GLY A 72 -17.92 20.21 -15.02
CA GLY A 72 -17.99 20.06 -16.48
C GLY A 72 -18.83 21.15 -17.20
N GLY A 73 -18.97 22.35 -16.59
CA GLY A 73 -19.83 23.42 -17.13
C GLY A 73 -21.31 23.30 -16.78
N VAL A 74 -21.69 22.27 -16.04
CA VAL A 74 -23.07 22.04 -15.56
C VAL A 74 -23.23 22.59 -14.14
N THR A 75 -24.33 23.29 -13.87
CA THR A 75 -24.67 23.79 -12.51
C THR A 75 -25.09 22.63 -11.63
N ILE A 76 -24.54 22.57 -10.41
CA ILE A 76 -24.81 21.52 -9.43
C ILE A 76 -25.98 21.94 -8.53
N ILE A 77 -27.00 21.08 -8.40
CA ILE A 77 -28.23 21.36 -7.64
C ILE A 77 -27.94 21.47 -6.14
N ASN A 78 -27.09 20.59 -5.62
CA ASN A 78 -26.67 20.56 -4.21
C ASN A 78 -25.36 21.31 -3.94
N ALA A 79 -25.06 22.34 -4.73
CA ALA A 79 -23.85 23.16 -4.55
C ALA A 79 -23.72 23.69 -3.13
N GLY A 80 -22.52 23.51 -2.55
CA GLY A 80 -22.20 23.90 -1.17
C GLY A 80 -22.63 22.90 -0.10
N GLU A 81 -23.30 21.80 -0.46
CA GLU A 81 -23.54 20.69 0.45
C GLU A 81 -22.22 20.04 0.88
N VAL A 82 -22.07 19.77 2.17
CA VAL A 82 -20.96 19.01 2.74
C VAL A 82 -21.40 17.56 2.80
N LEU A 83 -20.75 16.71 1.98
CA LEU A 83 -21.06 15.29 1.96
C LEU A 83 -20.53 14.60 3.23
N GLU A 84 -21.25 13.57 3.69
CA GLU A 84 -20.76 12.69 4.77
C GLU A 84 -19.39 12.07 4.41
N PRO A 85 -18.62 11.59 5.41
CA PRO A 85 -17.42 10.82 5.16
C PRO A 85 -17.69 9.62 4.26
N PHE A 86 -16.82 9.42 3.27
CA PHE A 86 -16.94 8.31 2.35
C PHE A 86 -16.40 7.04 3.00
N THR A 87 -17.09 5.93 2.86
CA THR A 87 -16.68 4.62 3.34
C THR A 87 -16.35 3.71 2.17
N GLY A 88 -15.14 3.12 2.22
CA GLY A 88 -14.77 2.01 1.35
C GLY A 88 -14.85 0.70 2.12
N ASP A 89 -15.31 -0.35 1.49
CA ASP A 89 -15.46 -1.69 2.06
C ASP A 89 -14.28 -2.57 1.71
N GLN A 90 -13.78 -3.32 2.69
CA GLN A 90 -12.76 -4.34 2.47
C GLN A 90 -13.26 -5.68 2.98
N TYR A 91 -13.19 -6.67 2.11
CA TYR A 91 -13.40 -8.09 2.41
C TYR A 91 -12.10 -8.83 2.17
N GLU A 92 -11.75 -9.73 3.07
CA GLU A 92 -10.56 -10.55 2.95
C GLU A 92 -10.80 -11.94 3.51
N ILE A 93 -10.30 -12.96 2.80
CA ILE A 93 -10.21 -14.32 3.28
C ILE A 93 -8.81 -14.84 3.03
N GLY A 94 -8.25 -15.56 4.01
CA GLY A 94 -6.88 -16.03 3.88
C GLY A 94 -6.55 -17.22 4.75
N ALA A 95 -5.33 -17.71 4.55
CA ALA A 95 -4.73 -18.74 5.37
C ALA A 95 -3.34 -18.30 5.83
N LYS A 96 -3.01 -18.63 7.08
CA LYS A 96 -1.72 -18.39 7.70
C LYS A 96 -1.10 -19.71 8.11
N TYR A 97 0.16 -19.87 7.78
CA TYR A 97 1.02 -20.92 8.26
C TYR A 97 2.05 -20.35 9.23
N ASP A 98 2.21 -20.97 10.38
CA ASP A 98 3.22 -20.66 11.39
C ASP A 98 3.90 -21.98 11.80
N GLY A 99 5.05 -22.24 11.19
CA GLY A 99 5.88 -23.42 11.47
C GLY A 99 6.95 -23.16 12.53
N GLY A 100 6.87 -22.02 13.27
CA GLY A 100 7.86 -21.60 14.24
C GLY A 100 9.03 -20.87 13.59
N ASP A 101 9.83 -21.55 12.80
CA ASP A 101 10.99 -20.94 12.12
C ASP A 101 10.58 -20.16 10.85
N VAL A 102 9.50 -20.57 10.20
CA VAL A 102 8.98 -19.93 8.97
C VAL A 102 7.49 -19.72 9.07
N GLY A 103 7.03 -18.55 8.71
CA GLY A 103 5.63 -18.20 8.54
C GLY A 103 5.33 -17.77 7.11
N ALA A 104 4.09 -18.04 6.67
CA ALA A 104 3.57 -17.64 5.37
C ALA A 104 2.10 -17.26 5.47
N THR A 105 1.67 -16.34 4.61
CA THR A 105 0.26 -15.96 4.50
C THR A 105 -0.12 -15.91 3.02
N ILE A 106 -1.34 -16.38 2.73
CA ILE A 106 -2.02 -16.12 1.46
C ILE A 106 -3.37 -15.47 1.79
N ALA A 107 -3.71 -14.41 1.10
CA ALA A 107 -4.99 -13.72 1.22
C ALA A 107 -5.59 -13.43 -0.14
N LEU A 108 -6.91 -13.51 -0.23
CA LEU A 108 -7.73 -12.99 -1.32
C LEU A 108 -8.52 -11.82 -0.74
N PHE A 109 -8.52 -10.69 -1.42
CA PHE A 109 -9.22 -9.50 -0.94
C PHE A 109 -9.96 -8.80 -2.07
N GLN A 110 -10.98 -8.05 -1.67
CA GLN A 110 -11.67 -7.06 -2.47
C GLN A 110 -11.79 -5.78 -1.65
N LEU A 111 -11.45 -4.67 -2.25
CA LEU A 111 -11.53 -3.34 -1.68
C LEU A 111 -12.28 -2.42 -2.63
N THR A 112 -13.36 -1.80 -2.16
CA THR A 112 -14.05 -0.72 -2.88
C THR A 112 -13.63 0.63 -2.32
N ARG A 113 -13.51 1.61 -3.19
CA ARG A 113 -13.20 2.98 -2.84
C ARG A 113 -14.17 3.92 -3.54
N PRO A 114 -15.02 4.65 -2.81
CA PRO A 114 -15.91 5.62 -3.41
C PRO A 114 -15.16 6.84 -3.94
N ASN A 115 -15.68 7.41 -5.01
CA ASN A 115 -15.24 8.67 -5.60
C ASN A 115 -16.45 9.57 -5.82
N SER A 116 -16.26 10.88 -5.82
CA SER A 116 -17.31 11.83 -6.13
C SER A 116 -17.54 11.94 -7.63
N ILE A 117 -18.78 11.82 -8.05
CA ILE A 117 -19.23 12.08 -9.42
C ILE A 117 -20.56 12.87 -9.40
N VAL A 118 -20.94 13.41 -10.54
CA VAL A 118 -22.20 14.10 -10.74
C VAL A 118 -23.15 13.21 -11.54
N VAL A 119 -24.31 12.91 -10.96
CA VAL A 119 -25.39 12.20 -11.63
C VAL A 119 -26.64 13.09 -11.55
N ASP A 120 -27.30 13.36 -12.67
CA ASP A 120 -28.47 14.22 -12.77
C ASP A 120 -28.30 15.59 -12.08
N GLN A 121 -27.13 16.21 -12.24
CA GLN A 121 -26.74 17.49 -11.63
C GLN A 121 -26.57 17.44 -10.10
N VAL A 122 -26.58 16.27 -9.49
CA VAL A 122 -26.30 16.08 -8.04
C VAL A 122 -24.90 15.52 -7.86
N PHE A 123 -24.08 16.21 -7.07
CA PHE A 123 -22.76 15.78 -6.67
C PHE A 123 -22.86 14.81 -5.50
N SER A 124 -22.31 13.62 -5.61
CA SER A 124 -22.40 12.58 -4.58
C SER A 124 -21.24 11.58 -4.67
N ALA A 125 -21.04 10.79 -3.61
CA ALA A 125 -20.04 9.71 -3.55
C ALA A 125 -20.54 8.45 -4.31
N SER A 126 -21.02 8.61 -5.54
CA SER A 126 -21.57 7.52 -6.33
C SER A 126 -20.63 6.96 -7.37
N GLY A 127 -19.42 7.52 -7.52
CA GLY A 127 -18.32 6.90 -8.25
C GLY A 127 -17.67 5.80 -7.45
N GLU A 128 -16.98 4.86 -8.11
CA GLU A 128 -16.38 3.69 -7.45
C GLU A 128 -15.13 3.21 -8.18
N GLN A 129 -14.13 2.90 -7.40
CA GLN A 129 -12.95 2.12 -7.82
C GLN A 129 -12.99 0.79 -7.08
N GLU A 130 -12.82 -0.30 -7.81
CA GLU A 130 -12.72 -1.65 -7.25
C GLU A 130 -11.28 -2.17 -7.39
N ASN A 131 -10.80 -2.87 -6.36
CA ASN A 131 -9.49 -3.52 -6.36
C ASN A 131 -9.69 -4.92 -5.79
N THR A 132 -9.45 -5.92 -6.62
CA THR A 132 -9.46 -7.33 -6.21
C THR A 132 -8.04 -7.88 -6.32
N GLY A 133 -7.63 -8.71 -5.39
CA GLY A 133 -6.26 -9.18 -5.45
C GLY A 133 -5.95 -10.40 -4.60
N VAL A 134 -4.71 -10.85 -4.81
CA VAL A 134 -4.08 -11.92 -4.04
C VAL A 134 -2.82 -11.36 -3.39
N GLU A 135 -2.67 -11.56 -2.09
CA GLU A 135 -1.45 -11.26 -1.36
C GLU A 135 -0.78 -12.53 -0.86
N LEU A 136 0.53 -12.59 -1.04
CA LEU A 136 1.39 -13.62 -0.52
C LEU A 136 2.44 -12.97 0.38
N SER A 137 2.72 -13.56 1.54
CA SER A 137 3.85 -13.16 2.37
C SER A 137 4.59 -14.37 2.93
N VAL A 138 5.90 -14.20 3.13
CA VAL A 138 6.76 -15.19 3.75
C VAL A 138 7.77 -14.48 4.63
N PHE A 139 8.03 -15.05 5.82
CA PHE A 139 9.02 -14.52 6.75
C PHE A 139 9.58 -15.65 7.61
N GLY A 140 10.77 -15.45 8.14
CA GLY A 140 11.38 -16.38 9.09
C GLY A 140 12.83 -16.72 8.80
N GLU A 141 13.32 -17.74 9.48
CA GLU A 141 14.69 -18.25 9.42
C GLU A 141 14.68 -19.73 9.01
N PRO A 142 14.53 -20.04 7.69
CA PRO A 142 14.41 -21.42 7.21
C PRO A 142 15.68 -22.26 7.43
N LEU A 143 16.82 -21.60 7.59
CA LEU A 143 18.11 -22.18 7.93
C LEU A 143 18.80 -21.28 8.94
N GLU A 144 19.58 -21.85 9.86
CA GLU A 144 20.33 -21.09 10.85
C GLU A 144 21.16 -19.96 10.20
N GLY A 145 20.90 -18.73 10.61
CA GLY A 145 21.54 -17.52 10.10
C GLY A 145 21.00 -17.00 8.78
N LEU A 146 20.02 -17.66 8.13
CA LEU A 146 19.37 -17.16 6.90
C LEU A 146 17.97 -16.66 7.21
N ARG A 147 17.79 -15.35 7.26
CA ARG A 147 16.49 -14.69 7.47
C ARG A 147 15.90 -14.23 6.16
N LEU A 148 14.63 -14.52 5.95
CA LEU A 148 13.84 -14.12 4.79
C LEU A 148 12.65 -13.26 5.19
N LEU A 149 12.36 -12.24 4.39
CA LEU A 149 11.16 -11.44 4.47
C LEU A 149 10.73 -11.04 3.06
N GLY A 150 9.57 -11.47 2.64
CA GLY A 150 9.10 -11.17 1.30
C GLY A 150 7.59 -11.18 1.19
N GLY A 151 7.11 -10.63 0.08
CA GLY A 151 5.71 -10.65 -0.29
C GLY A 151 5.51 -10.34 -1.75
N ALA A 152 4.35 -10.72 -2.25
CA ALA A 152 3.88 -10.39 -3.59
C ALA A 152 2.38 -10.08 -3.53
N THR A 153 1.97 -9.06 -4.26
CA THR A 153 0.58 -8.68 -4.46
C THR A 153 0.29 -8.71 -5.95
N PHE A 154 -0.79 -9.40 -6.31
CA PHE A 154 -1.35 -9.42 -7.64
C PHE A 154 -2.68 -8.69 -7.57
N LEU A 155 -2.86 -7.66 -8.38
CA LEU A 155 -4.01 -6.76 -8.37
C LEU A 155 -4.75 -6.82 -9.70
N ASP A 156 -6.06 -6.87 -9.61
CA ASP A 156 -6.99 -6.53 -10.68
C ASP A 156 -7.77 -5.30 -10.19
N THR A 157 -7.59 -4.17 -10.87
CA THR A 157 -8.10 -2.89 -10.42
C THR A 157 -8.84 -2.19 -11.55
N GLU A 158 -10.02 -1.66 -11.24
CA GLU A 158 -10.80 -0.94 -12.23
C GLU A 158 -11.52 0.29 -11.66
N LEU A 159 -11.75 1.24 -12.52
CA LEU A 159 -12.66 2.34 -12.30
C LEU A 159 -14.09 1.82 -12.59
N ALA A 160 -14.74 1.23 -11.58
CA ALA A 160 -16.01 0.54 -11.74
C ALA A 160 -17.17 1.48 -12.05
N ARG A 161 -17.11 2.73 -11.55
CA ARG A 161 -18.09 3.78 -11.88
C ARG A 161 -17.45 5.14 -11.89
N THR A 162 -17.58 5.83 -13.03
CA THR A 162 -16.95 7.14 -13.26
C THR A 162 -17.97 8.19 -13.72
N GLN A 163 -17.50 9.43 -13.82
CA GLN A 163 -18.29 10.53 -14.37
C GLN A 163 -18.66 10.24 -15.85
N ASP A 164 -19.96 10.15 -16.13
CA ASP A 164 -20.52 9.90 -17.47
C ASP A 164 -20.01 8.60 -18.15
N GLY A 165 -19.53 7.63 -17.37
CA GLY A 165 -18.98 6.38 -17.88
C GLY A 165 -17.63 6.53 -18.58
N VAL A 166 -16.96 7.67 -18.44
CA VAL A 166 -15.66 7.91 -19.08
C VAL A 166 -14.56 7.12 -18.38
N ASN A 167 -13.87 6.27 -19.12
CA ASN A 167 -12.81 5.37 -18.62
C ASN A 167 -13.31 4.29 -17.63
N GLU A 168 -14.60 3.95 -17.61
CA GLU A 168 -15.06 2.78 -16.85
C GLU A 168 -14.39 1.50 -17.37
N GLY A 169 -14.02 0.62 -16.43
CA GLY A 169 -13.27 -0.60 -16.69
C GLY A 169 -11.76 -0.40 -16.88
N ASN A 170 -11.27 0.84 -16.93
CA ASN A 170 -9.84 1.11 -17.03
C ASN A 170 -9.16 1.00 -15.67
N ALA A 171 -7.88 0.63 -15.69
CA ALA A 171 -7.04 0.63 -14.51
C ALA A 171 -6.78 2.06 -14.00
N PRO A 172 -6.77 2.30 -12.69
CA PRO A 172 -6.40 3.59 -12.12
C PRO A 172 -4.94 3.96 -12.42
N ILE A 173 -4.66 5.26 -12.54
CA ILE A 173 -3.31 5.77 -12.79
C ILE A 173 -2.35 5.32 -11.69
N GLY A 174 -1.20 4.78 -12.07
CA GLY A 174 -0.10 4.47 -11.16
C GLY A 174 -0.31 3.24 -10.28
N VAL A 175 -1.24 2.38 -10.62
CA VAL A 175 -1.50 1.12 -9.89
C VAL A 175 -0.98 -0.04 -10.75
N PRO A 176 0.15 -0.67 -10.37
CA PRO A 176 0.66 -1.83 -11.08
C PRO A 176 -0.12 -3.11 -10.74
N GLU A 177 -0.28 -4.00 -11.72
CA GLU A 177 -0.95 -5.29 -11.53
C GLU A 177 -0.15 -6.25 -10.63
N ILE A 178 1.17 -6.09 -10.56
CA ILE A 178 2.05 -6.94 -9.76
C ILE A 178 3.05 -6.07 -9.00
N GLN A 179 3.16 -6.33 -7.71
CA GLN A 179 4.26 -5.84 -6.87
C GLN A 179 4.83 -6.99 -6.05
N ALA A 180 6.14 -7.15 -6.05
CA ALA A 180 6.80 -8.16 -5.23
C ALA A 180 8.11 -7.64 -4.64
N ASN A 181 8.43 -8.12 -3.45
CA ASN A 181 9.74 -7.90 -2.86
C ASN A 181 10.18 -9.13 -2.07
N LEU A 182 11.49 -9.38 -2.08
CA LEU A 182 12.10 -10.39 -1.24
C LEU A 182 13.41 -9.82 -0.69
N ASN A 183 13.55 -9.88 0.63
CA ASN A 183 14.75 -9.54 1.36
C ASN A 183 15.32 -10.82 1.96
N ALA A 184 16.64 -11.00 1.86
CA ALA A 184 17.36 -12.08 2.48
C ALA A 184 18.56 -11.50 3.26
N GLU A 185 18.74 -11.94 4.48
CA GLU A 185 19.96 -11.70 5.28
C GLU A 185 20.60 -13.03 5.63
N TRP A 186 21.92 -13.11 5.49
CA TRP A 186 22.67 -14.29 5.80
C TRP A 186 23.86 -13.97 6.70
N ASP A 187 23.84 -14.55 7.89
CA ASP A 187 24.98 -14.48 8.81
C ASP A 187 26.07 -15.46 8.36
N VAL A 188 27.23 -14.94 8.03
CA VAL A 188 28.34 -15.74 7.51
C VAL A 188 29.00 -16.51 8.65
N ALA A 189 28.68 -17.79 8.80
CA ALA A 189 29.13 -18.62 9.93
C ALA A 189 30.65 -18.65 10.13
N THR A 190 31.44 -18.47 9.06
CA THR A 190 32.92 -18.48 9.12
C THR A 190 33.54 -17.13 9.52
N ILE A 191 32.76 -16.05 9.52
CA ILE A 191 33.22 -14.69 9.84
C ILE A 191 32.27 -14.10 10.87
N SER A 192 32.65 -14.21 12.14
CA SER A 192 31.81 -13.67 13.23
C SER A 192 31.51 -12.19 13.05
N GLY A 193 30.23 -11.81 13.18
CA GLY A 193 29.74 -10.45 13.03
C GLY A 193 29.47 -9.99 11.60
N LEU A 194 29.77 -10.82 10.56
CA LEU A 194 29.43 -10.49 9.18
C LEU A 194 28.07 -11.03 8.80
N THR A 195 27.19 -10.13 8.33
CA THR A 195 25.93 -10.44 7.69
C THR A 195 25.95 -9.89 6.27
N LEU A 196 25.58 -10.70 5.29
CA LEU A 196 25.31 -10.26 3.91
C LEU A 196 23.81 -10.07 3.75
N ASP A 197 23.39 -9.07 3.00
CA ASP A 197 21.98 -8.86 2.66
C ASP A 197 21.78 -8.67 1.16
N GLY A 198 20.60 -9.10 0.70
CA GLY A 198 20.14 -8.88 -0.66
C GLY A 198 18.67 -8.56 -0.68
N ARG A 199 18.27 -7.71 -1.61
CA ARG A 199 16.86 -7.37 -1.84
C ARG A 199 16.57 -7.35 -3.33
N ILE A 200 15.46 -7.98 -3.72
CA ILE A 200 14.87 -7.83 -5.04
C ILE A 200 13.51 -7.13 -4.89
N VAL A 201 13.24 -6.17 -5.76
CA VAL A 201 11.95 -5.46 -5.85
C VAL A 201 11.50 -5.54 -7.30
N LEU A 202 10.27 -5.99 -7.50
CA LEU A 202 9.61 -6.06 -8.80
C LEU A 202 8.33 -5.22 -8.75
N THR A 203 8.14 -4.40 -9.77
CA THR A 203 6.89 -3.68 -10.01
C THR A 203 6.49 -3.94 -11.46
N GLY A 204 5.26 -4.37 -11.68
CA GLY A 204 4.70 -4.60 -13.01
C GLY A 204 4.41 -3.32 -13.77
N GLU A 205 3.84 -3.49 -14.94
CA GLU A 205 3.37 -2.41 -15.79
C GLU A 205 2.29 -1.58 -15.08
N GLN A 206 2.18 -0.31 -15.45
CA GLN A 206 1.20 0.62 -14.88
C GLN A 206 0.84 1.70 -15.92
N TYR A 207 -0.36 2.25 -15.84
CA TYR A 207 -0.77 3.33 -16.74
C TYR A 207 -0.48 4.70 -16.14
N ALA A 208 -0.01 5.61 -17.01
CA ALA A 208 0.27 6.99 -16.63
C ALA A 208 -0.90 7.95 -16.93
N ASP A 209 -1.96 7.46 -17.56
CA ASP A 209 -3.14 8.26 -17.90
C ASP A 209 -4.44 7.45 -17.66
N ALA A 210 -5.53 8.15 -17.38
CA ALA A 210 -6.81 7.51 -17.11
C ALA A 210 -7.43 6.76 -18.31
N PRO A 211 -7.21 7.15 -19.60
CA PRO A 211 -7.64 6.36 -20.75
C PRO A 211 -6.84 5.08 -20.99
N ASN A 212 -5.81 4.79 -20.19
CA ASN A 212 -4.87 3.67 -20.35
C ASN A 212 -4.20 3.63 -21.74
N THR A 213 -3.82 4.80 -22.26
CA THR A 213 -3.13 4.95 -23.54
C THR A 213 -1.62 5.08 -23.40
N VAL A 214 -1.14 5.46 -22.23
CA VAL A 214 0.28 5.59 -21.90
C VAL A 214 0.63 4.58 -20.83
N GLU A 215 1.28 3.51 -21.25
CA GLU A 215 1.76 2.45 -20.39
C GLU A 215 3.22 2.71 -20.01
N LEU A 216 3.58 2.44 -18.76
CA LEU A 216 4.94 2.45 -18.24
C LEU A 216 5.38 1.02 -18.02
N ASP A 217 6.54 0.67 -18.57
CA ASP A 217 7.14 -0.66 -18.42
C ASP A 217 7.36 -1.00 -16.95
N GLY A 218 7.14 -2.26 -16.60
CA GLY A 218 7.52 -2.83 -15.32
C GLY A 218 9.05 -2.83 -15.14
N TRP A 219 9.51 -2.91 -13.89
CA TRP A 219 10.93 -2.89 -13.58
C TRP A 219 11.31 -3.84 -12.45
N THR A 220 12.58 -4.20 -12.42
CA THR A 220 13.16 -5.03 -11.36
C THR A 220 14.43 -4.38 -10.82
N ARG A 221 14.48 -4.12 -9.52
CA ARG A 221 15.65 -3.58 -8.82
C ARG A 221 16.27 -4.63 -7.91
N LEU A 222 17.58 -4.76 -8.00
CA LEU A 222 18.40 -5.61 -7.14
C LEU A 222 19.31 -4.72 -6.27
N ASP A 223 19.25 -4.94 -4.96
CA ASP A 223 20.10 -4.28 -3.97
C ASP A 223 20.92 -5.35 -3.26
N ILE A 224 22.18 -5.05 -2.93
CA ILE A 224 23.03 -5.91 -2.10
C ILE A 224 23.72 -5.10 -1.00
N GLY A 225 23.97 -5.74 0.12
CA GLY A 225 24.64 -5.09 1.23
C GLY A 225 25.44 -6.05 2.09
N ALA A 226 26.23 -5.45 2.98
CA ALA A 226 26.94 -6.15 4.03
C ALA A 226 26.91 -5.32 5.32
N ARG A 227 26.73 -5.99 6.44
CA ARG A 227 26.84 -5.45 7.79
C ARG A 227 27.91 -6.21 8.54
N TYR A 228 28.84 -5.47 9.14
CA TYR A 228 29.88 -6.05 9.97
C TYR A 228 29.87 -5.42 11.35
N THR A 229 29.58 -6.23 12.37
CA THR A 229 29.57 -5.82 13.77
C THR A 229 30.83 -6.34 14.46
N LEU A 230 31.55 -5.44 15.10
CA LEU A 230 32.80 -5.74 15.83
C LEU A 230 32.86 -4.92 17.12
N ASP A 231 33.58 -5.42 18.11
CA ASP A 231 33.77 -4.72 19.36
C ASP A 231 35.08 -3.90 19.31
N ILE A 232 34.93 -2.57 19.52
CA ILE A 232 36.07 -1.66 19.64
C ILE A 232 36.03 -1.03 21.05
N ALA A 233 37.06 -1.32 21.87
CA ALA A 233 37.13 -0.83 23.25
C ALA A 233 35.85 -1.13 24.08
N GLU A 234 35.39 -2.38 24.00
CA GLU A 234 34.18 -2.89 24.70
C GLU A 234 32.88 -2.23 24.24
N ARG A 235 32.86 -1.62 23.07
CA ARG A 235 31.65 -1.01 22.48
C ARG A 235 31.37 -1.65 21.12
N PRO A 236 30.13 -2.07 20.86
CA PRO A 236 29.76 -2.58 19.57
C PRO A 236 29.76 -1.47 18.52
N VAL A 237 30.53 -1.70 17.46
CA VAL A 237 30.60 -0.85 16.27
C VAL A 237 30.02 -1.61 15.10
N THR A 238 29.04 -1.05 14.44
CA THR A 238 28.42 -1.66 13.25
C THR A 238 28.76 -0.82 12.02
N LEU A 239 29.46 -1.46 11.08
CA LEU A 239 29.75 -0.93 9.75
C LEU A 239 28.72 -1.48 8.75
N ARG A 240 28.20 -0.65 7.87
CA ARG A 240 27.31 -1.07 6.77
C ARG A 240 27.81 -0.51 5.45
N ALA A 241 27.76 -1.35 4.42
CA ALA A 241 27.97 -0.95 3.03
C ALA A 241 26.82 -1.50 2.20
N ARG A 242 26.26 -0.72 1.28
CA ARG A 242 25.15 -1.13 0.44
C ARG A 242 25.28 -0.54 -0.96
N ILE A 243 24.88 -1.34 -1.95
CA ILE A 243 24.70 -0.92 -3.33
C ILE A 243 23.22 -1.10 -3.64
N GLU A 244 22.52 -0.01 -3.88
CA GLU A 244 21.13 -0.01 -4.36
C GLU A 244 21.13 0.09 -5.87
N ASN A 245 20.15 -0.56 -6.51
CA ASN A 245 20.05 -0.65 -7.96
C ASN A 245 21.37 -1.16 -8.59
N LEU A 246 21.77 -2.37 -8.21
CA LEU A 246 23.04 -2.98 -8.63
C LEU A 246 23.19 -3.05 -10.17
N THR A 247 22.09 -3.28 -10.86
CA THR A 247 22.03 -3.38 -12.33
C THR A 247 22.05 -2.03 -13.03
N ASP A 248 21.88 -0.91 -12.30
CA ASP A 248 21.74 0.45 -12.81
C ASP A 248 20.55 0.59 -13.77
N GLU A 249 19.43 -0.06 -13.39
CA GLU A 249 18.17 -0.01 -14.13
C GLU A 249 17.63 1.41 -14.16
N ALA A 250 17.25 1.89 -15.33
CA ALA A 250 16.59 3.18 -15.51
C ALA A 250 15.09 2.94 -15.60
N TYR A 251 14.33 3.42 -14.60
CA TYR A 251 12.91 3.12 -14.48
C TYR A 251 12.11 4.28 -13.94
N TRP A 252 10.80 4.27 -14.21
CA TRP A 252 9.85 5.16 -13.58
C TRP A 252 9.36 4.50 -12.27
N ALA A 253 9.75 5.08 -11.13
CA ALA A 253 9.42 4.52 -9.83
C ALA A 253 7.93 4.60 -9.51
N SER A 254 7.28 5.66 -9.97
CA SER A 254 5.82 5.83 -9.86
C SER A 254 5.31 6.84 -10.87
N THR A 255 4.02 6.81 -11.08
CA THR A 255 3.26 7.83 -11.79
C THR A 255 2.06 8.23 -10.97
N GLY A 256 1.51 9.38 -11.24
CA GLY A 256 0.29 9.86 -10.61
C GLY A 256 -0.24 11.06 -11.37
N GLY A 257 -1.34 11.60 -10.89
CA GLY A 257 -1.93 12.78 -11.49
C GLY A 257 -3.43 12.86 -11.31
N PHE A 258 -3.97 13.86 -11.94
CA PHE A 258 -5.40 14.11 -12.09
C PHE A 258 -5.63 14.66 -13.50
N PRO A 259 -6.85 14.69 -14.02
CA PRO A 259 -7.11 15.15 -15.37
C PRO A 259 -6.42 16.48 -15.69
N GLY A 260 -5.47 16.43 -16.66
CA GLY A 260 -4.70 17.58 -17.13
C GLY A 260 -3.39 17.88 -16.36
N ALA A 261 -2.99 17.07 -15.36
CA ALA A 261 -1.78 17.29 -14.59
C ALA A 261 -1.13 15.98 -14.10
N ASN A 262 -0.69 15.16 -15.05
CA ASN A 262 0.03 13.91 -14.73
C ASN A 262 1.51 14.18 -14.46
N TYR A 263 2.14 13.36 -13.61
CA TYR A 263 3.56 13.42 -13.30
C TYR A 263 4.20 12.03 -13.26
N LEU A 264 5.50 11.99 -13.52
CA LEU A 264 6.33 10.79 -13.44
C LEU A 264 7.44 11.02 -12.43
N ILE A 265 7.76 10.00 -11.63
CA ILE A 265 8.86 10.02 -10.68
C ILE A 265 9.92 9.05 -11.17
N LEU A 266 11.12 9.58 -11.48
CA LEU A 266 12.25 8.77 -11.89
C LEU A 266 12.80 7.96 -10.71
N GLY A 267 13.13 6.70 -10.96
CA GLY A 267 13.82 5.84 -10.01
C GLY A 267 15.26 6.30 -9.74
N ASN A 268 15.77 5.93 -8.55
CA ASN A 268 17.15 6.25 -8.21
C ASN A 268 18.12 5.42 -9.06
N PRO A 269 19.21 6.03 -9.58
CA PRO A 269 20.29 5.30 -10.24
C PRO A 269 21.03 4.43 -9.22
N ARG A 270 22.03 3.64 -9.70
CA ARG A 270 22.90 2.90 -8.81
C ARG A 270 23.53 3.81 -7.75
N THR A 271 23.28 3.48 -6.49
CA THR A 271 23.69 4.31 -5.36
C THR A 271 24.53 3.48 -4.39
N PHE A 272 25.65 4.05 -3.96
CA PHE A 272 26.52 3.45 -2.96
C PHE A 272 26.36 4.17 -1.64
N SER A 273 26.16 3.44 -0.57
CA SER A 273 26.10 3.98 0.78
C SER A 273 27.02 3.24 1.74
N VAL A 274 27.65 3.99 2.65
CA VAL A 274 28.47 3.44 3.74
C VAL A 274 28.10 4.18 5.01
N SER A 275 27.92 3.46 6.10
CA SER A 275 27.65 4.04 7.41
C SER A 275 28.38 3.28 8.52
N ALA A 276 28.62 3.99 9.62
CA ALA A 276 29.15 3.43 10.86
C ALA A 276 28.26 3.90 12.02
N SER A 277 27.90 2.99 12.92
CA SER A 277 27.20 3.30 14.17
C SER A 277 27.93 2.69 15.37
N VAL A 278 27.88 3.41 16.48
CA VAL A 278 28.49 2.99 17.76
C VAL A 278 27.42 3.10 18.82
N ASP A 279 27.26 2.04 19.61
CA ASP A 279 26.37 2.05 20.76
C ASP A 279 27.18 2.44 22.02
N PHE A 280 26.62 3.40 22.80
CA PHE A 280 27.32 3.99 23.97
C PHE A 280 26.74 3.49 25.28
#